data_b2ef5817492baa32d4d17ab39cbb7737
#
_entry.id   b2ef5817492baa32d4d17ab39cbb7737
#
_cell.length_a   1.000
_cell.length_b   1.000
_cell.length_c   1.000
_cell.angle_alpha   90.00
_cell.angle_beta   90.00
_cell.angle_gamma   90.00
#
_symmetry.space_group_name_H-M   'P 1'
#
loop_
_entity.id
_entity.type
_entity.pdbx_description
1 polymer ?
#
loop_
_entity_poly.entity_id
_entity_poly.type
_entity_poly.pdbx_seq_one_letter_code
_entity_poly.pdbx_strand_id
1 'polypeptide(L)'
;GQARQVVVRPDPQLAGKARPDLLDVRRTLGLRNSAHSLVKLMDPLSPVAGDSLIVGSYTHPEYAESMAATIALTGSDALLLRGTEGEPVADPRRTPQMDGFLSGHAVRLQEAQGGPLTALPTLPPTTDAASTAAYTRAVLSGELPVPEPIARQVEHILHLLRKISP
;
A
#
# COMPACT_ATOMS: atom_id res chain seq x y z
N GLY A 1 -11.86 -10.96 -23.44
CA GLY A 1 -11.12 -9.89 -22.79
C GLY A 1 -9.82 -10.44 -22.25
N GLN A 2 -8.67 -10.01 -22.77
CA GLN A 2 -7.38 -10.38 -22.24
C GLN A 2 -7.20 -9.70 -20.89
N ALA A 3 -6.96 -10.47 -19.82
CA ALA A 3 -6.57 -9.94 -18.53
C ALA A 3 -5.23 -9.21 -18.69
N ARG A 4 -5.23 -7.87 -18.57
CA ARG A 4 -4.00 -7.10 -18.47
C ARG A 4 -3.36 -7.44 -17.13
N GLN A 5 -2.22 -8.08 -17.20
CA GLN A 5 -1.38 -8.38 -16.04
C GLN A 5 -0.71 -7.07 -15.62
N VAL A 6 -1.15 -6.49 -14.51
CA VAL A 6 -0.47 -5.35 -13.88
C VAL A 6 0.79 -5.90 -13.23
N VAL A 7 1.89 -5.86 -13.95
CA VAL A 7 3.20 -6.20 -13.38
C VAL A 7 3.80 -4.93 -12.84
N VAL A 8 3.74 -4.73 -11.52
CA VAL A 8 4.57 -3.74 -10.84
C VAL A 8 6.02 -4.24 -10.93
N ARG A 9 6.73 -3.86 -11.97
CA ARG A 9 8.18 -4.04 -12.04
C ARG A 9 8.81 -2.77 -11.51
N PRO A 10 9.50 -2.80 -10.35
CA PRO A 10 10.40 -1.72 -10.03
C PRO A 10 11.50 -1.72 -11.11
N ASP A 11 11.55 -0.67 -11.92
CA ASP A 11 12.66 -0.49 -12.84
C ASP A 11 13.93 -0.26 -11.99
N PRO A 12 14.92 -1.18 -12.07
CA PRO A 12 16.16 -1.05 -11.30
C PRO A 12 16.94 0.23 -11.65
N GLN A 13 16.72 0.81 -12.84
CA GLN A 13 17.41 2.02 -13.27
C GLN A 13 16.74 3.30 -12.75
N LEU A 14 15.40 3.32 -12.59
CA LEU A 14 14.68 4.44 -11.97
C LEU A 14 14.75 4.37 -10.44
N ALA A 15 14.75 3.17 -9.86
CA ALA A 15 14.97 2.99 -8.43
C ALA A 15 16.39 3.41 -7.99
N GLY A 16 17.36 3.45 -8.92
CA GLY A 16 18.77 3.65 -8.62
C GLY A 16 19.23 5.08 -8.43
N LYS A 17 18.53 6.10 -8.91
CA LYS A 17 19.07 7.49 -8.90
C LYS A 17 18.45 8.46 -7.89
N ALA A 18 17.20 8.30 -7.49
CA ALA A 18 16.54 9.24 -6.57
C ALA A 18 16.34 8.71 -5.14
N ARG A 19 16.41 7.41 -4.93
CA ARG A 19 16.18 6.76 -3.63
C ARG A 19 17.41 6.64 -2.72
N PRO A 20 18.63 6.34 -3.23
CA PRO A 20 19.81 6.20 -2.36
C PRO A 20 20.07 7.46 -1.58
N ASP A 21 20.03 8.62 -2.22
CA ASP A 21 20.44 9.89 -1.62
C ASP A 21 19.52 10.31 -0.45
N LEU A 22 18.20 10.13 -0.57
CA LEU A 22 17.24 10.45 0.49
C LEU A 22 17.34 9.50 1.69
N LEU A 23 17.62 8.22 1.44
CA LEU A 23 17.80 7.23 2.50
C LEU A 23 19.21 7.24 3.10
N ASP A 24 20.21 7.66 2.34
CA ASP A 24 21.60 7.80 2.81
C ASP A 24 21.76 8.94 3.82
N VAL A 25 20.90 9.96 3.80
CA VAL A 25 20.83 10.97 4.86
C VAL A 25 20.65 10.33 6.24
N ARG A 26 19.89 9.21 6.32
CA ARG A 26 19.75 8.45 7.57
C ARG A 26 21.06 7.83 8.05
N ARG A 27 21.89 7.32 7.14
CA ARG A 27 23.21 6.75 7.51
C ARG A 27 24.12 7.82 8.07
N THR A 28 24.08 9.03 7.49
CA THR A 28 24.91 10.15 7.92
C THR A 28 24.45 10.75 9.24
N LEU A 29 23.14 10.92 9.43
CA LEU A 29 22.57 11.56 10.61
C LEU A 29 22.27 10.59 11.76
N GLY A 30 22.20 9.28 11.51
CA GLY A 30 21.82 8.28 12.52
C GLY A 30 20.35 8.36 12.98
N LEU A 31 19.56 9.26 12.43
CA LEU A 31 18.18 9.53 12.84
C LEU A 31 17.18 9.23 11.72
N ARG A 32 15.98 8.78 12.10
CA ARG A 32 14.83 8.78 11.19
C ARG A 32 14.48 10.24 10.87
N ASN A 33 14.33 10.53 9.59
CA ASN A 33 13.95 11.87 9.11
C ASN A 33 12.67 11.79 8.26
N SER A 34 12.13 12.95 7.88
CA SER A 34 10.94 13.10 7.06
C SER A 34 11.03 12.41 5.68
N ALA A 35 12.25 12.17 5.17
CA ALA A 35 12.44 11.48 3.90
C ALA A 35 11.81 10.07 3.88
N HIS A 36 11.74 9.38 5.03
CA HIS A 36 11.09 8.08 5.13
C HIS A 36 9.58 8.13 4.89
N SER A 37 8.94 9.22 5.27
CA SER A 37 7.51 9.43 5.00
C SER A 37 7.28 9.89 3.57
N LEU A 38 8.14 10.78 3.06
CA LEU A 38 8.05 11.31 1.69
C LEU A 38 8.26 10.22 0.63
N VAL A 39 9.25 9.33 0.83
CA VAL A 39 9.52 8.23 -0.12
C VAL A 39 8.31 7.33 -0.35
N LYS A 40 7.44 7.16 0.64
CA LYS A 40 6.20 6.37 0.51
C LYS A 40 5.17 7.00 -0.43
N LEU A 41 5.26 8.31 -0.64
CA LEU A 41 4.34 9.08 -1.50
C LEU A 41 4.95 9.44 -2.85
N MET A 42 6.19 9.03 -3.10
CA MET A 42 6.82 9.25 -4.40
C MET A 42 6.29 8.25 -5.42
N ASP A 43 5.90 8.76 -6.56
CA ASP A 43 5.54 7.96 -7.74
C ASP A 43 6.68 7.98 -8.76
N PRO A 44 7.54 6.95 -8.79
CA PRO A 44 8.64 6.86 -9.75
C PRO A 44 8.18 6.55 -11.17
N LEU A 45 6.91 6.18 -11.37
CA LEU A 45 6.35 5.81 -12.68
C LEU A 45 5.62 6.98 -13.35
N SER A 46 5.23 8.01 -12.57
CA SER A 46 4.46 9.15 -13.08
C SER A 46 5.03 9.80 -14.35
N PRO A 47 6.36 9.95 -14.55
CA PRO A 47 6.89 10.51 -15.78
C PRO A 47 6.82 9.57 -16.99
N VAL A 48 6.61 8.26 -16.77
CA VAL A 48 6.80 7.22 -17.79
C VAL A 48 5.50 6.50 -18.16
N ALA A 49 4.60 6.30 -17.23
CA ALA A 49 3.49 5.36 -17.37
C ALA A 49 2.09 6.00 -17.35
N GLY A 50 1.93 7.29 -17.21
CA GLY A 50 0.61 7.96 -17.25
C GLY A 50 -0.44 7.49 -16.22
N ASP A 51 -0.52 6.18 -16.00
CA ASP A 51 -1.52 5.52 -15.17
C ASP A 51 -0.85 4.78 -14.01
N SER A 52 -0.65 5.46 -12.90
CA SER A 52 -0.05 4.87 -11.69
C SER A 52 -0.93 5.11 -10.47
N LEU A 53 -0.88 4.19 -9.51
CA LEU A 53 -1.57 4.29 -8.23
C LEU A 53 -0.58 4.10 -7.09
N ILE A 54 -0.45 5.11 -6.23
CA ILE A 54 0.35 5.02 -5.01
C ILE A 54 -0.43 4.24 -3.96
N VAL A 55 0.14 3.17 -3.39
CA VAL A 55 -0.42 2.51 -2.22
C VAL A 55 0.43 2.86 -1.01
N GLY A 56 -0.12 3.68 -0.12
CA GLY A 56 0.55 4.19 1.06
C GLY A 56 -0.09 3.74 2.37
N SER A 57 0.71 3.67 3.44
CA SER A 57 0.21 3.35 4.78
C SER A 57 0.75 4.30 5.83
N TYR A 58 -0.06 4.55 6.84
CA TYR A 58 0.32 5.27 8.05
C TYR A 58 0.08 4.39 9.28
N THR A 59 0.89 4.57 10.31
CA THR A 59 0.72 3.87 11.60
C THR A 59 0.11 4.78 12.66
N HIS A 60 0.42 6.08 12.64
CA HIS A 60 -0.07 7.08 13.58
C HIS A 60 -1.08 8.00 12.91
N PRO A 61 -2.19 8.36 13.58
CA PRO A 61 -3.27 9.16 13.00
C PRO A 61 -2.82 10.50 12.41
N GLU A 62 -1.86 11.18 13.04
CA GLU A 62 -1.31 12.45 12.55
C GLU A 62 -0.65 12.34 11.16
N TYR A 63 -0.14 11.18 10.81
CA TYR A 63 0.39 10.95 9.47
C TYR A 63 -0.71 10.76 8.42
N ALA A 64 -1.91 10.32 8.81
CA ALA A 64 -3.03 10.23 7.89
C ALA A 64 -3.35 11.59 7.27
N GLU A 65 -3.42 12.63 8.11
CA GLU A 65 -3.74 14.01 7.69
C GLU A 65 -2.64 14.58 6.79
N SER A 66 -1.37 14.47 7.22
CA SER A 66 -0.25 15.01 6.45
C SER A 66 -0.04 14.28 5.12
N MET A 67 -0.21 12.96 5.08
CA MET A 67 -0.11 12.18 3.84
C MET A 67 -1.27 12.49 2.91
N ALA A 68 -2.51 12.57 3.43
CA ALA A 68 -3.68 12.96 2.64
C ALA A 68 -3.53 14.37 2.04
N ALA A 69 -3.05 15.34 2.84
CA ALA A 69 -2.78 16.69 2.36
C ALA A 69 -1.69 16.72 1.27
N THR A 70 -0.65 15.90 1.41
CA THR A 70 0.40 15.78 0.39
C THR A 70 -0.15 15.19 -0.90
N ILE A 71 -0.94 14.11 -0.85
CA ILE A 71 -1.57 13.50 -2.01
C ILE A 71 -2.50 14.50 -2.71
N ALA A 72 -3.30 15.28 -1.94
CA ALA A 72 -4.16 16.30 -2.48
C ALA A 72 -3.37 17.43 -3.17
N LEU A 73 -2.27 17.87 -2.55
CA LEU A 73 -1.41 18.92 -3.11
C LEU A 73 -0.71 18.49 -4.41
N THR A 74 -0.27 17.23 -4.48
CA THR A 74 0.41 16.69 -5.67
C THR A 74 -0.56 16.26 -6.77
N GLY A 75 -1.86 16.19 -6.49
CA GLY A 75 -2.85 15.69 -7.44
C GLY A 75 -2.68 14.21 -7.77
N SER A 76 -2.06 13.45 -6.88
CA SER A 76 -1.75 12.04 -7.13
C SER A 76 -2.97 11.13 -6.98
N ASP A 77 -2.95 10.01 -7.72
CA ASP A 77 -3.87 8.89 -7.51
C ASP A 77 -3.30 7.95 -6.46
N ALA A 78 -4.07 7.64 -5.43
CA ALA A 78 -3.57 6.87 -4.31
C ALA A 78 -4.63 6.05 -3.59
N LEU A 79 -4.19 4.98 -2.92
CA LEU A 79 -4.91 4.31 -1.84
C LEU A 79 -4.10 4.50 -0.55
N LEU A 80 -4.68 5.17 0.43
CA LEU A 80 -4.08 5.38 1.75
C LEU A 80 -4.81 4.55 2.79
N LEU A 81 -4.08 3.75 3.57
CA LEU A 81 -4.67 2.90 4.61
C LEU A 81 -3.88 2.93 5.91
N ARG A 82 -4.56 2.57 6.99
CA ARG A 82 -3.88 2.37 8.27
C ARG A 82 -3.14 1.02 8.24
N GLY A 83 -1.82 1.06 8.36
CA GLY A 83 -0.96 -0.12 8.50
C GLY A 83 -0.59 -0.42 9.95
N THR A 84 -0.03 -1.59 10.20
CA THR A 84 0.47 -2.00 11.52
C THR A 84 1.94 -1.63 11.73
N GLU A 85 2.79 -1.94 10.76
CA GLU A 85 4.26 -1.78 10.84
C GLU A 85 4.83 -0.85 9.76
N GLY A 86 3.98 -0.25 8.95
CA GLY A 86 4.39 0.67 7.89
C GLY A 86 4.44 0.06 6.49
N GLU A 87 4.13 -1.21 6.33
CA GLU A 87 3.88 -1.86 5.05
C GLU A 87 2.52 -1.40 4.50
N PRO A 88 2.39 -1.18 3.19
CA PRO A 88 1.13 -0.80 2.57
C PRO A 88 0.21 -2.02 2.34
N VAL A 89 0.04 -2.83 3.39
CA VAL A 89 -0.80 -4.04 3.39
C VAL A 89 -1.75 -3.97 4.55
N ALA A 90 -3.01 -4.31 4.31
CA ALA A 90 -4.04 -4.37 5.35
C ALA A 90 -3.71 -5.47 6.39
N ASP A 91 -3.98 -5.19 7.66
CA ASP A 91 -3.90 -6.22 8.70
C ASP A 91 -4.88 -7.36 8.37
N PRO A 92 -4.40 -8.60 8.20
CA PRO A 92 -5.26 -9.73 7.83
C PRO A 92 -6.35 -10.04 8.86
N ARG A 93 -6.21 -9.55 10.10
CA ARG A 93 -7.13 -9.80 11.21
C ARG A 93 -8.27 -8.78 11.29
N ARG A 94 -8.07 -7.57 10.75
CA ARG A 94 -9.02 -6.46 10.92
C ARG A 94 -8.97 -5.51 9.73
N THR A 95 -10.11 -5.27 9.13
CA THR A 95 -10.22 -4.32 8.01
C THR A 95 -9.89 -2.90 8.49
N PRO A 96 -8.83 -2.27 7.94
CA PRO A 96 -8.50 -0.89 8.26
C PRO A 96 -9.39 0.09 7.51
N GLN A 97 -9.38 1.34 7.95
CA GLN A 97 -9.86 2.44 7.12
C GLN A 97 -9.01 2.53 5.85
N MET A 98 -9.68 2.73 4.70
CA MET A 98 -9.02 2.94 3.41
C MET A 98 -9.64 4.14 2.70
N ASP A 99 -8.80 5.10 2.33
CA ASP A 99 -9.16 6.29 1.59
C ASP A 99 -8.55 6.24 0.20
N GLY A 100 -9.39 6.33 -0.83
CA GLY A 100 -8.96 6.47 -2.22
C GLY A 100 -8.78 7.94 -2.59
N PHE A 101 -7.86 8.21 -3.50
CA PHE A 101 -7.64 9.52 -4.07
C PHE A 101 -7.59 9.40 -5.59
N LEU A 102 -8.31 10.27 -6.28
CA LEU A 102 -8.29 10.41 -7.73
C LEU A 102 -7.98 11.87 -8.05
N SER A 103 -6.87 12.12 -8.73
CA SER A 103 -6.34 13.46 -8.99
C SER A 103 -6.29 14.30 -7.70
N GLY A 104 -5.88 13.70 -6.59
CA GLY A 104 -5.81 14.33 -5.27
C GLY A 104 -7.14 14.46 -4.52
N HIS A 105 -8.28 14.14 -5.14
CA HIS A 105 -9.59 14.20 -4.49
C HIS A 105 -9.86 12.94 -3.68
N ALA A 106 -10.03 13.11 -2.35
CA ALA A 106 -10.25 12.03 -1.42
C ALA A 106 -11.67 11.46 -1.48
N VAL A 107 -11.80 10.14 -1.38
CA VAL A 107 -13.06 9.42 -1.18
C VAL A 107 -12.86 8.28 -0.18
N ARG A 108 -13.73 8.19 0.83
CA ARG A 108 -13.73 7.06 1.74
C ARG A 108 -14.21 5.81 1.01
N LEU A 109 -13.36 4.78 0.89
CA LEU A 109 -13.69 3.50 0.27
C LEU A 109 -14.07 2.44 1.28
N GLN A 110 -13.46 2.48 2.47
CA GLN A 110 -13.66 1.50 3.52
C GLN A 110 -13.58 2.15 4.90
N GLU A 111 -14.58 1.91 5.73
CA GLU A 111 -14.53 2.26 7.15
C GLU A 111 -13.73 1.22 7.94
N ALA A 112 -13.05 1.68 9.00
CA ALA A 112 -12.34 0.79 9.89
C ALA A 112 -13.31 -0.15 10.61
N GLN A 113 -12.98 -1.42 10.65
CA GLN A 113 -13.73 -2.39 11.45
C GLN A 113 -13.55 -2.11 12.93
N GLY A 114 -14.63 -1.75 13.61
CA GLY A 114 -14.68 -1.55 15.05
C GLY A 114 -15.00 -2.84 15.82
N GLY A 115 -15.05 -2.72 17.16
CA GLY A 115 -15.47 -3.80 18.06
C GLY A 115 -14.43 -4.90 18.29
N PRO A 116 -14.77 -5.93 19.07
CA PRO A 116 -13.90 -7.08 19.32
C PRO A 116 -13.80 -7.96 18.07
N LEU A 117 -12.65 -8.64 17.92
CA LEU A 117 -12.50 -9.67 16.87
C LEU A 117 -13.29 -10.91 17.29
N THR A 118 -14.22 -11.32 16.46
CA THR A 118 -15.06 -12.50 16.69
C THR A 118 -14.46 -13.78 16.11
N ALA A 119 -13.60 -13.65 15.11
CA ALA A 119 -12.85 -14.73 14.49
C ALA A 119 -11.50 -14.24 14.01
N LEU A 120 -10.50 -15.11 14.00
CA LEU A 120 -9.20 -14.84 13.39
C LEU A 120 -9.10 -15.63 12.09
N PRO A 121 -8.52 -15.02 11.03
CA PRO A 121 -8.24 -15.77 9.80
C PRO A 121 -7.16 -16.83 10.06
N THR A 122 -7.12 -17.85 9.22
CA THR A 122 -5.99 -18.78 9.20
C THR A 122 -4.75 -18.01 8.75
N LEU A 123 -3.75 -17.96 9.62
CA LEU A 123 -2.46 -17.30 9.36
C LEU A 123 -1.34 -18.33 9.43
N PRO A 124 -0.13 -18.03 8.89
CA PRO A 124 1.00 -18.94 9.03
C PRO A 124 1.34 -19.12 10.52
N PRO A 125 1.77 -20.33 10.93
CA PRO A 125 2.05 -20.64 12.34
C PRO A 125 3.23 -19.86 12.89
N THR A 126 4.13 -19.43 12.02
CA THR A 126 5.33 -18.65 12.36
C THR A 126 5.53 -17.53 11.34
N THR A 127 6.33 -16.52 11.70
CA THR A 127 6.62 -15.36 10.85
C THR A 127 7.91 -15.51 10.04
N ASP A 128 8.50 -16.70 10.00
CA ASP A 128 9.69 -16.97 9.18
C ASP A 128 9.36 -16.98 7.67
N ALA A 129 10.39 -16.78 6.87
CA ALA A 129 10.25 -16.68 5.43
C ALA A 129 9.67 -17.93 4.76
N ALA A 130 10.01 -19.12 5.26
CA ALA A 130 9.54 -20.38 4.67
C ALA A 130 8.05 -20.60 4.93
N SER A 131 7.60 -20.41 6.17
CA SER A 131 6.18 -20.49 6.56
C SER A 131 5.34 -19.45 5.83
N THR A 132 5.83 -18.20 5.74
CA THR A 132 5.14 -17.13 5.03
C THR A 132 5.04 -17.43 3.54
N ALA A 133 6.10 -17.92 2.91
CA ALA A 133 6.08 -18.30 1.49
C ALA A 133 5.15 -19.49 1.21
N ALA A 134 5.11 -20.48 2.09
CA ALA A 134 4.20 -21.62 1.97
C ALA A 134 2.73 -21.16 2.07
N TYR A 135 2.41 -20.33 3.07
CA TYR A 135 1.10 -19.75 3.25
C TYR A 135 0.67 -18.92 2.02
N THR A 136 1.55 -18.05 1.53
CA THR A 136 1.28 -17.22 0.35
C THR A 136 0.97 -18.08 -0.87
N ARG A 137 1.73 -19.16 -1.11
CA ARG A 137 1.45 -20.11 -2.21
C ARG A 137 0.10 -20.79 -2.04
N ALA A 138 -0.25 -21.24 -0.84
CA ALA A 138 -1.53 -21.89 -0.57
C ALA A 138 -2.72 -20.94 -0.80
N VAL A 139 -2.57 -19.66 -0.43
CA VAL A 139 -3.59 -18.63 -0.72
C VAL A 139 -3.70 -18.37 -2.23
N LEU A 140 -2.57 -18.23 -2.94
CA LEU A 140 -2.56 -17.98 -4.38
C LEU A 140 -3.06 -19.17 -5.20
N SER A 141 -2.88 -20.41 -4.73
CA SER A 141 -3.44 -21.61 -5.35
C SER A 141 -4.92 -21.86 -5.03
N GLY A 142 -5.49 -21.12 -4.08
CA GLY A 142 -6.86 -21.29 -3.63
C GLY A 142 -7.07 -22.42 -2.59
N GLU A 143 -5.98 -23.01 -2.08
CA GLU A 143 -6.05 -23.98 -0.99
C GLU A 143 -6.48 -23.34 0.33
N LEU A 144 -6.08 -22.10 0.55
CA LEU A 144 -6.48 -21.29 1.72
C LEU A 144 -7.24 -20.04 1.25
N PRO A 145 -8.24 -19.60 2.03
CA PRO A 145 -8.95 -18.37 1.72
C PRO A 145 -8.05 -17.15 1.89
N VAL A 146 -8.20 -16.17 1.01
CA VAL A 146 -7.57 -14.85 1.18
C VAL A 146 -8.18 -14.20 2.41
N PRO A 147 -7.39 -13.64 3.35
CA PRO A 147 -7.94 -12.83 4.44
C PRO A 147 -8.78 -11.67 3.90
N GLU A 148 -10.00 -11.51 4.43
CA GLU A 148 -10.96 -10.52 3.92
C GLU A 148 -10.39 -9.09 3.83
N PRO A 149 -9.64 -8.56 4.82
CA PRO A 149 -9.08 -7.22 4.74
C PRO A 149 -8.13 -7.04 3.54
N ILE A 150 -7.36 -8.08 3.20
CA ILE A 150 -6.45 -8.07 2.05
C ILE A 150 -7.24 -8.13 0.74
N ALA A 151 -8.27 -8.99 0.67
CA ALA A 151 -9.15 -9.06 -0.49
C ALA A 151 -9.83 -7.71 -0.76
N ARG A 152 -10.36 -7.04 0.28
CA ARG A 152 -10.93 -5.69 0.21
C ARG A 152 -9.94 -4.65 -0.30
N GLN A 153 -8.70 -4.69 0.20
CA GLN A 153 -7.66 -3.79 -0.29
C GLN A 153 -7.41 -3.98 -1.79
N VAL A 154 -7.31 -5.22 -2.25
CA VAL A 154 -7.12 -5.54 -3.68
C VAL A 154 -8.31 -5.05 -4.51
N GLU A 155 -9.54 -5.27 -4.05
CA GLU A 155 -10.75 -4.78 -4.71
C GLU A 155 -10.72 -3.24 -4.88
N HIS A 156 -10.34 -2.50 -3.84
CA HIS A 156 -10.22 -1.05 -3.89
C HIS A 156 -9.10 -0.58 -4.81
N ILE A 157 -7.94 -1.25 -4.81
CA ILE A 157 -6.86 -0.98 -5.76
C ILE A 157 -7.36 -1.14 -7.21
N LEU A 158 -8.01 -2.27 -7.51
CA LEU A 158 -8.53 -2.53 -8.85
C LEU A 158 -9.67 -1.57 -9.23
N HIS A 159 -10.49 -1.14 -8.27
CA HIS A 159 -11.52 -0.15 -8.48
C HIS A 159 -10.92 1.21 -8.87
N LEU A 160 -9.90 1.69 -8.16
CA LEU A 160 -9.22 2.94 -8.47
C LEU A 160 -8.51 2.88 -9.82
N LEU A 161 -7.76 1.80 -10.09
CA LEU A 161 -7.07 1.62 -11.37
C LEU A 161 -8.01 1.68 -12.57
N ARG A 162 -9.22 1.11 -12.46
CA ARG A 162 -10.24 1.20 -13.54
C ARG A 162 -10.77 2.61 -13.76
N LYS A 163 -10.65 3.50 -12.79
CA LYS A 163 -11.04 4.92 -12.92
C LYS A 163 -9.92 5.80 -13.45
N ILE A 164 -8.68 5.40 -13.24
CA ILE A 164 -7.49 6.10 -13.72
C ILE A 164 -7.29 5.81 -15.22
N SER A 165 -7.54 4.54 -15.62
CA SER A 165 -7.39 4.08 -17.01
C SER A 165 -8.75 3.68 -17.58
N PRO A 166 -9.56 4.62 -18.09
CA PRO A 166 -10.88 4.35 -18.65
C PRO A 166 -10.87 3.55 -19.96
#